data_3f021c46fb567551dbd304531acf8a75
#
_entry.id   3f021c46fb567551dbd304531acf8a75
#
_cell.length_a   1.000
_cell.length_b   1.000
_cell.length_c   1.000
_cell.angle_alpha   90.00
_cell.angle_beta   90.00
_cell.angle_gamma   90.00
#
_symmetry.space_group_name_H-M   'P 1'
#
loop_
_entity.id
_entity.type
_entity.pdbx_description
1 polymer ?
#
loop_
_entity_poly.entity_id
_entity_poly.type
_entity_poly.pdbx_seq_one_letter_code
_entity_poly.pdbx_strand_id
1 'polypeptide(L)'
;SNELTITSGTVYVEAAGGTTLGTGNASGNQATVSNATIGTETQAGTVYGGHAAKGSADNNVVKLTDTTTYDNVVGGNSWEASASGNKVTILGTSSIGTHVFGGVGKTGAAENTVIIGGSTQIGGAVIGAQAEAGDAERNTVFIQGGTIAEEVIGGDAFGGNANDNAVIVTGGTINGDIIGGISNPDTTSGNTIIIAGGTINRSVIGGYGVADGSIIGNTVDILGGTFGKNASLYGGLFIGSDYGTIEGNTLNFAAEGITVKNLANFQNINFYIDKDTETDSTPALLTVTNVSYISEASVHTFAENTEEIAAGGAITLLSAPKGIQAESTEINGTIIDSNYLSRHTSIENDGNNLILNVSDDDELFLNPDTKLFAETRAAGLALIGNGSDAAAVQGFEAAKVAYGEETGGFAPYASIGGFNLRHETGSYVDTNGMAANLGFARQYERDGYVDTLMPFFEYGRSDYTSHLDDGARGDGDQHYTGGGILYRRDRDDGLHYEAM
;
A
#
# COMPACT_ATOMS: atom_id res chain seq x y z
N SER A 1 9.34 22.49 22.27
CA SER A 1 10.28 22.16 21.18
C SER A 1 11.55 22.98 21.35
N ASN A 2 12.69 22.33 21.20
CA ASN A 2 14.01 22.95 21.19
C ASN A 2 14.68 22.69 19.85
N GLU A 3 15.64 23.55 19.49
CA GLU A 3 16.42 23.39 18.25
C GLU A 3 17.91 23.46 18.58
N LEU A 4 18.66 22.44 18.16
CA LEU A 4 20.10 22.41 18.16
C LEU A 4 20.60 22.48 16.72
N THR A 5 21.47 23.44 16.42
CA THR A 5 22.13 23.53 15.10
C THR A 5 23.65 23.56 15.30
N ILE A 6 24.35 22.63 14.67
CA ILE A 6 25.80 22.52 14.63
C ILE A 6 26.22 22.56 13.15
N THR A 7 27.01 23.55 12.76
CA THR A 7 27.44 23.73 11.37
C THR A 7 28.90 23.37 11.10
N SER A 8 29.68 23.14 12.18
CA SER A 8 31.08 22.69 12.08
C SER A 8 31.64 22.38 13.48
N GLY A 9 32.77 21.69 13.53
CA GLY A 9 33.53 21.45 14.78
C GLY A 9 33.31 20.04 15.34
N THR A 10 33.76 19.83 16.57
CA THR A 10 33.68 18.54 17.26
C THR A 10 32.92 18.65 18.56
N VAL A 11 31.94 17.76 18.73
CA VAL A 11 31.21 17.54 19.99
C VAL A 11 31.63 16.21 20.54
N TYR A 12 32.17 16.16 21.78
CA TYR A 12 32.87 14.99 22.27
C TYR A 12 31.98 13.85 22.80
N VAL A 13 30.69 14.10 23.11
CA VAL A 13 29.86 13.06 23.72
C VAL A 13 28.49 12.93 23.03
N GLU A 14 27.65 13.95 23.18
CA GLU A 14 26.24 13.89 22.76
C GLU A 14 25.82 15.21 22.10
N ALA A 15 25.00 15.11 21.04
CA ALA A 15 24.29 16.22 20.45
C ALA A 15 22.79 15.90 20.47
N ALA A 16 22.01 16.62 21.30
CA ALA A 16 20.60 16.38 21.45
C ALA A 16 19.77 17.64 21.18
N GLY A 17 18.72 17.53 20.35
CA GLY A 17 17.74 18.59 20.16
C GLY A 17 16.98 18.92 21.45
N GLY A 18 16.67 17.89 22.26
CA GLY A 18 16.09 18.08 23.58
C GLY A 18 16.29 16.85 24.46
N THR A 19 16.64 17.07 25.72
CA THR A 19 16.85 16.02 26.72
C THR A 19 16.04 16.31 27.98
N THR A 20 15.43 15.26 28.58
CA THR A 20 14.76 15.34 29.87
C THR A 20 15.13 14.12 30.75
N LEU A 21 15.58 14.40 31.99
CA LEU A 21 15.93 13.37 32.96
C LEU A 21 14.79 13.06 33.96
N GLY A 22 13.74 13.87 33.93
CA GLY A 22 12.54 13.70 34.77
C GLY A 22 11.40 13.01 34.05
N THR A 23 10.17 13.22 34.54
CA THR A 23 8.94 12.65 33.98
C THR A 23 8.40 13.42 32.76
N GLY A 24 9.07 14.49 32.34
CA GLY A 24 8.67 15.28 31.19
C GLY A 24 8.99 14.59 29.87
N ASN A 25 8.30 14.98 28.80
CA ASN A 25 8.54 14.50 27.45
C ASN A 25 9.69 15.26 26.77
N ALA A 26 10.47 14.58 25.96
CA ALA A 26 11.43 15.17 25.04
C ALA A 26 10.86 15.14 23.60
N SER A 27 9.79 15.90 23.36
CA SER A 27 9.02 15.82 22.11
C SER A 27 9.05 17.13 21.31
N GLY A 28 8.96 17.00 19.96
CA GLY A 28 8.94 18.11 19.03
C GLY A 28 10.27 18.87 18.93
N ASN A 29 11.40 18.24 19.23
CA ASN A 29 12.73 18.85 19.17
C ASN A 29 13.41 18.58 17.84
N GLN A 30 14.40 19.39 17.49
CA GLN A 30 15.20 19.25 16.28
C GLN A 30 16.69 19.29 16.58
N ALA A 31 17.44 18.36 16.01
CA ALA A 31 18.90 18.38 15.93
C ALA A 31 19.33 18.43 14.46
N THR A 32 19.99 19.52 14.07
CA THR A 32 20.55 19.71 12.72
C THR A 32 22.06 19.81 12.85
N VAL A 33 22.77 18.87 12.22
CA VAL A 33 24.23 18.80 12.27
C VAL A 33 24.80 18.72 10.85
N SER A 34 25.76 19.59 10.55
CA SER A 34 26.41 19.61 9.25
C SER A 34 27.92 19.89 9.39
N ASN A 35 28.73 19.24 8.54
CA ASN A 35 30.19 19.42 8.50
C ASN A 35 30.85 19.31 9.89
N ALA A 36 30.39 18.41 10.73
CA ALA A 36 30.81 18.27 12.11
C ALA A 36 31.15 16.83 12.49
N THR A 37 31.83 16.66 13.61
CA THR A 37 32.16 15.36 14.20
C THR A 37 31.52 15.23 15.56
N ILE A 38 30.82 14.14 15.82
CA ILE A 38 30.17 13.83 17.10
C ILE A 38 30.81 12.56 17.67
N GLY A 39 31.46 12.69 18.81
CA GLY A 39 32.30 11.66 19.42
C GLY A 39 33.74 11.69 18.90
N THR A 40 34.49 10.67 19.27
CA THR A 40 35.86 10.38 18.82
C THR A 40 36.06 8.88 18.73
N GLU A 41 37.19 8.40 18.19
CA GLU A 41 37.53 6.96 18.13
C GLU A 41 37.51 6.26 19.50
N THR A 42 37.74 7.00 20.57
CA THR A 42 37.83 6.49 21.95
C THR A 42 36.61 6.84 22.80
N GLN A 43 35.70 7.67 22.31
CA GLN A 43 34.53 8.14 23.03
C GLN A 43 33.32 8.16 22.11
N ALA A 44 32.34 7.35 22.46
CA ALA A 44 31.04 7.31 21.76
C ALA A 44 30.44 8.71 21.66
N GLY A 45 29.82 9.00 20.52
CA GLY A 45 29.14 10.27 20.27
C GLY A 45 27.82 10.05 19.56
N THR A 46 26.74 10.13 20.30
CA THR A 46 25.38 9.90 19.80
C THR A 46 24.67 11.20 19.44
N VAL A 47 23.85 11.16 18.40
CA VAL A 47 22.94 12.27 18.05
C VAL A 47 21.50 11.87 18.36
N TYR A 48 20.81 12.67 19.16
CA TYR A 48 19.39 12.50 19.47
C TYR A 48 18.57 13.69 18.96
N GLY A 49 17.41 13.41 18.39
CA GLY A 49 16.37 14.41 18.20
C GLY A 49 15.75 14.78 19.55
N GLY A 50 15.27 13.76 20.28
CA GLY A 50 14.77 13.87 21.64
C GLY A 50 15.20 12.68 22.49
N HIS A 51 15.60 12.94 23.75
CA HIS A 51 16.00 11.90 24.70
C HIS A 51 15.28 12.09 26.04
N ALA A 52 14.43 11.13 26.41
CA ALA A 52 13.62 11.17 27.62
C ALA A 52 13.90 9.97 28.53
N ALA A 53 14.13 10.24 29.82
CA ALA A 53 14.32 9.16 30.78
C ALA A 53 13.00 8.48 31.18
N LYS A 54 11.92 9.23 31.33
CA LYS A 54 10.63 8.70 31.81
C LYS A 54 9.42 9.09 30.97
N GLY A 55 9.47 10.21 30.30
CA GLY A 55 8.43 10.67 29.38
C GLY A 55 8.63 10.14 27.97
N SER A 56 7.71 10.45 27.07
CA SER A 56 7.84 10.08 25.67
C SER A 56 8.87 10.94 24.92
N ALA A 57 9.40 10.39 23.82
CA ALA A 57 10.31 11.09 22.92
C ALA A 57 9.72 11.09 21.49
N ASP A 58 8.65 11.88 21.31
CA ASP A 58 7.85 11.84 20.09
C ASP A 58 8.05 13.06 19.18
N ASN A 59 7.84 12.88 17.88
CA ASN A 59 7.82 13.96 16.88
C ASN A 59 9.13 14.77 16.82
N ASN A 60 10.27 14.13 17.08
CA ASN A 60 11.57 14.79 16.99
C ASN A 60 12.17 14.63 15.60
N VAL A 61 13.05 15.56 15.23
CA VAL A 61 13.69 15.57 13.92
C VAL A 61 15.21 15.58 14.08
N VAL A 62 15.89 14.68 13.38
CA VAL A 62 17.35 14.68 13.21
C VAL A 62 17.68 14.88 11.74
N LYS A 63 18.57 15.82 11.44
CA LYS A 63 19.12 16.05 10.10
C LYS A 63 20.64 16.07 10.16
N LEU A 64 21.29 15.15 9.48
CA LEU A 64 22.74 15.09 9.33
C LEU A 64 23.13 15.27 7.87
N THR A 65 24.16 16.09 7.64
CA THR A 65 24.75 16.27 6.31
C THR A 65 26.26 16.40 6.46
N ASP A 66 27.03 15.60 5.73
CA ASP A 66 28.50 15.62 5.76
C ASP A 66 29.06 15.56 7.20
N THR A 67 28.47 14.68 8.02
CA THR A 67 28.71 14.56 9.45
C THR A 67 29.28 13.19 9.81
N THR A 68 30.28 13.15 10.68
CA THR A 68 30.79 11.91 11.27
C THR A 68 30.25 11.75 12.69
N THR A 69 29.68 10.60 12.97
CA THR A 69 29.17 10.23 14.30
C THR A 69 29.83 8.90 14.70
N TYR A 70 30.47 8.83 15.87
CA TYR A 70 31.19 7.62 16.31
C TYR A 70 30.29 6.62 17.05
N ASP A 71 29.02 6.90 17.19
CA ASP A 71 28.01 6.01 17.78
C ASP A 71 26.69 6.15 17.03
N ASN A 72 25.58 6.07 17.71
CA ASN A 72 24.25 6.03 17.14
C ASN A 72 23.71 7.39 16.67
N VAL A 73 22.72 7.31 15.80
CA VAL A 73 21.80 8.40 15.48
C VAL A 73 20.38 7.95 15.81
N VAL A 74 19.69 8.68 16.66
CA VAL A 74 18.35 8.32 17.17
C VAL A 74 17.38 9.48 17.04
N GLY A 75 16.28 9.29 16.35
CA GLY A 75 15.25 10.32 16.22
C GLY A 75 14.61 10.65 17.56
N GLY A 76 14.08 9.65 18.25
CA GLY A 76 13.57 9.77 19.61
C GLY A 76 14.00 8.57 20.45
N ASN A 77 14.43 8.79 21.69
CA ASN A 77 14.75 7.75 22.64
C ASN A 77 14.00 7.92 23.95
N SER A 78 13.23 6.93 24.36
CA SER A 78 12.53 6.92 25.65
C SER A 78 12.81 5.63 26.41
N TRP A 79 13.33 5.74 27.65
CA TRP A 79 13.62 4.57 28.48
C TRP A 79 12.42 3.96 29.18
N GLU A 80 11.33 4.72 29.41
CA GLU A 80 10.15 4.21 30.15
C GLU A 80 8.83 4.38 29.38
N ALA A 81 8.82 5.10 28.24
CA ALA A 81 7.61 5.40 27.49
C ALA A 81 7.80 5.18 25.98
N SER A 82 6.97 5.79 25.14
CA SER A 82 7.00 5.69 23.67
C SER A 82 8.04 6.58 23.00
N ALA A 83 8.41 6.23 21.76
CA ALA A 83 9.20 7.06 20.85
C ALA A 83 8.61 7.01 19.45
N SER A 84 7.63 7.86 19.17
CA SER A 84 6.82 7.79 17.95
C SER A 84 6.86 9.07 17.12
N GLY A 85 6.58 8.98 15.81
CA GLY A 85 6.52 10.12 14.90
C GLY A 85 7.86 10.81 14.65
N ASN A 86 8.99 10.19 14.98
CA ASN A 86 10.30 10.80 14.83
C ASN A 86 10.81 10.67 13.39
N LYS A 87 11.61 11.63 12.96
CA LYS A 87 12.20 11.65 11.63
C LYS A 87 13.72 11.81 11.68
N VAL A 88 14.43 10.86 11.08
CA VAL A 88 15.89 10.91 10.87
C VAL A 88 16.18 11.06 9.39
N THR A 89 17.03 12.01 9.02
CA THR A 89 17.48 12.20 7.62
C THR A 89 18.99 12.35 7.62
N ILE A 90 19.70 11.45 6.92
CA ILE A 90 21.16 11.44 6.81
C ILE A 90 21.55 11.48 5.34
N LEU A 91 22.27 12.51 4.95
CA LEU A 91 22.63 12.78 3.55
C LEU A 91 24.12 13.12 3.42
N GLY A 92 24.53 13.36 2.17
CA GLY A 92 25.87 13.78 1.81
C GLY A 92 26.89 12.67 1.96
N THR A 93 28.05 12.96 2.53
CA THR A 93 29.15 12.03 2.81
C THR A 93 29.23 11.64 4.30
N SER A 94 28.08 11.57 4.96
CA SER A 94 28.01 11.27 6.40
C SER A 94 28.52 9.86 6.73
N SER A 95 29.12 9.72 7.93
CA SER A 95 29.61 8.44 8.46
C SER A 95 29.06 8.22 9.86
N ILE A 96 28.35 7.13 10.06
CA ILE A 96 27.76 6.74 11.34
C ILE A 96 28.44 5.47 11.83
N GLY A 97 29.04 5.52 13.01
CA GLY A 97 29.87 4.44 13.54
C GLY A 97 29.11 3.17 13.87
N THR A 98 27.85 3.30 14.30
CA THR A 98 27.02 2.16 14.70
C THR A 98 25.63 2.24 14.03
N HIS A 99 24.57 2.35 14.79
CA HIS A 99 23.20 2.20 14.27
C HIS A 99 22.47 3.53 14.05
N VAL A 100 21.46 3.47 13.20
CA VAL A 100 20.48 4.55 13.01
C VAL A 100 19.11 4.03 13.41
N PHE A 101 18.45 4.73 14.35
CA PHE A 101 17.10 4.43 14.80
C PHE A 101 16.16 5.61 14.50
N GLY A 102 15.00 5.34 13.94
CA GLY A 102 13.92 6.34 13.87
C GLY A 102 13.37 6.64 15.26
N GLY A 103 13.01 5.61 16.02
CA GLY A 103 12.58 5.71 17.41
C GLY A 103 12.99 4.49 18.24
N VAL A 104 13.36 4.72 19.50
CA VAL A 104 13.63 3.66 20.49
C VAL A 104 12.75 3.92 21.71
N GLY A 105 11.74 3.07 21.91
CA GLY A 105 10.74 3.22 22.98
C GLY A 105 10.57 1.95 23.80
N LYS A 106 10.28 2.12 25.10
CA LYS A 106 9.98 0.96 25.95
C LYS A 106 8.59 0.41 25.71
N THR A 107 7.58 1.28 25.65
CA THR A 107 6.17 0.88 25.57
C THR A 107 5.62 0.86 24.15
N GLY A 108 6.44 1.19 23.16
CA GLY A 108 6.12 1.20 21.74
C GLY A 108 6.90 2.26 20.95
N ALA A 109 7.02 2.03 19.65
CA ALA A 109 7.67 2.95 18.73
C ALA A 109 6.98 2.88 17.36
N ALA A 110 6.23 3.91 17.00
CA ALA A 110 5.37 3.91 15.82
C ALA A 110 5.58 5.16 14.95
N GLU A 111 5.24 5.04 13.66
CA GLU A 111 5.20 6.18 12.72
C GLU A 111 6.54 6.91 12.56
N ASN A 112 7.65 6.25 12.87
CA ASN A 112 8.97 6.83 12.71
C ASN A 112 9.44 6.71 11.26
N THR A 113 10.24 7.68 10.81
CA THR A 113 10.78 7.71 9.44
C THR A 113 12.29 7.86 9.47
N VAL A 114 13.00 6.99 8.74
CA VAL A 114 14.44 7.09 8.52
C VAL A 114 14.72 7.23 7.03
N ILE A 115 15.53 8.21 6.64
CA ILE A 115 15.94 8.45 5.25
C ILE A 115 17.45 8.48 5.18
N ILE A 116 18.05 7.56 4.41
CA ILE A 116 19.49 7.48 4.14
C ILE A 116 19.74 7.74 2.66
N GLY A 117 20.62 8.69 2.38
CA GLY A 117 20.94 9.03 0.99
C GLY A 117 22.40 9.52 0.81
N GLY A 118 22.73 9.89 -0.40
CA GLY A 118 24.10 10.31 -0.76
C GLY A 118 25.10 9.17 -0.71
N SER A 119 26.33 9.46 -0.27
CA SER A 119 27.42 8.49 -0.08
C SER A 119 27.62 8.14 1.40
N THR A 120 26.55 8.14 2.18
CA THR A 120 26.54 7.86 3.61
C THR A 120 27.07 6.46 3.92
N GLN A 121 27.88 6.33 4.98
CA GLN A 121 28.38 5.05 5.48
C GLN A 121 27.78 4.77 6.86
N ILE A 122 27.07 3.67 7.01
CA ILE A 122 26.49 3.22 8.28
C ILE A 122 27.23 1.96 8.71
N GLY A 123 27.91 2.01 9.86
CA GLY A 123 28.72 0.91 10.38
C GLY A 123 27.93 -0.22 11.04
N GLY A 124 26.67 0.01 11.35
CA GLY A 124 25.71 -0.96 11.90
C GLY A 124 24.41 -1.02 11.09
N ALA A 125 23.31 -1.26 11.78
CA ALA A 125 21.97 -1.40 11.20
C ALA A 125 21.23 -0.06 11.06
N VAL A 126 20.24 -0.05 10.16
CA VAL A 126 19.24 1.03 10.03
C VAL A 126 17.88 0.47 10.43
N ILE A 127 17.29 1.01 11.49
CA ILE A 127 16.07 0.49 12.11
C ILE A 127 15.01 1.61 12.18
N GLY A 128 13.87 1.37 11.57
CA GLY A 128 12.76 2.33 11.58
C GLY A 128 12.29 2.61 13.02
N ALA A 129 12.09 1.54 13.80
CA ALA A 129 11.80 1.64 15.21
C ALA A 129 12.22 0.40 15.98
N GLN A 130 12.55 0.59 17.27
CA GLN A 130 12.78 -0.49 18.22
C GLN A 130 11.86 -0.29 19.45
N ALA A 131 11.09 -1.34 19.81
CA ALA A 131 10.22 -1.36 20.97
C ALA A 131 10.63 -2.48 21.94
N GLU A 132 10.84 -2.16 23.22
CA GLU A 132 11.28 -3.16 24.22
C GLU A 132 10.13 -4.06 24.72
N ALA A 133 8.95 -3.47 24.97
CA ALA A 133 7.81 -4.17 25.57
C ALA A 133 6.47 -3.77 24.94
N GLY A 134 6.47 -3.20 23.77
CA GLY A 134 5.30 -2.78 23.01
C GLY A 134 5.51 -2.94 21.53
N ASP A 135 4.58 -2.43 20.74
CA ASP A 135 4.55 -2.61 19.30
C ASP A 135 5.53 -1.66 18.56
N ALA A 136 6.09 -2.16 17.46
CA ALA A 136 6.85 -1.38 16.48
C ALA A 136 6.04 -1.33 15.17
N GLU A 137 5.25 -0.27 14.97
CA GLU A 137 4.25 -0.22 13.91
C GLU A 137 4.34 1.00 13.00
N ARG A 138 3.98 0.81 11.73
CA ARG A 138 3.87 1.90 10.72
C ARG A 138 5.12 2.75 10.58
N ASN A 139 6.28 2.14 10.80
CA ASN A 139 7.56 2.80 10.62
C ASN A 139 8.02 2.70 9.17
N THR A 140 8.78 3.68 8.69
CA THR A 140 9.24 3.70 7.30
C THR A 140 10.73 3.96 7.22
N VAL A 141 11.44 3.11 6.48
CA VAL A 141 12.87 3.26 6.17
C VAL A 141 13.04 3.45 4.67
N PHE A 142 13.64 4.57 4.27
CA PHE A 142 14.01 4.86 2.87
C PHE A 142 15.52 4.81 2.70
N ILE A 143 16.03 3.90 1.86
CA ILE A 143 17.42 3.82 1.45
C ILE A 143 17.53 4.27 0.00
N GLN A 144 18.04 5.49 -0.19
CA GLN A 144 18.21 6.11 -1.52
C GLN A 144 19.67 6.08 -1.99
N GLY A 145 20.60 5.71 -1.10
CA GLY A 145 22.04 5.66 -1.37
C GLY A 145 22.82 5.26 -0.13
N GLY A 146 24.14 5.30 -0.23
CA GLY A 146 25.05 4.96 0.87
C GLY A 146 25.36 3.47 0.97
N THR A 147 26.08 3.10 2.02
CA THR A 147 26.42 1.71 2.35
C THR A 147 26.03 1.42 3.79
N ILE A 148 25.22 0.39 3.98
CA ILE A 148 24.81 -0.11 5.28
C ILE A 148 25.54 -1.43 5.52
N ALA A 149 26.30 -1.52 6.64
CA ALA A 149 27.15 -2.68 6.93
C ALA A 149 26.34 -3.88 7.45
N GLU A 150 25.27 -3.61 8.16
CA GLU A 150 24.41 -4.62 8.79
C GLU A 150 22.98 -4.56 8.24
N GLU A 151 21.97 -4.90 9.04
CA GLU A 151 20.58 -5.05 8.62
C GLU A 151 19.89 -3.71 8.36
N VAL A 152 18.83 -3.78 7.53
CA VAL A 152 17.82 -2.72 7.42
C VAL A 152 16.46 -3.30 7.89
N ILE A 153 15.90 -2.73 8.95
CA ILE A 153 14.72 -3.27 9.63
C ILE A 153 13.62 -2.20 9.68
N GLY A 154 12.41 -2.54 9.25
CA GLY A 154 11.27 -1.63 9.33
C GLY A 154 10.84 -1.37 10.77
N GLY A 155 10.58 -2.42 11.54
CA GLY A 155 10.25 -2.36 12.96
C GLY A 155 10.75 -3.58 13.72
N ASP A 156 11.26 -3.39 14.94
CA ASP A 156 11.83 -4.40 15.81
C ASP A 156 11.14 -4.36 17.18
N ALA A 157 10.34 -5.39 17.49
CA ALA A 157 9.57 -5.48 18.71
C ALA A 157 10.01 -6.68 19.57
N PHE A 158 10.60 -6.43 20.73
CA PHE A 158 11.06 -7.48 21.65
C PHE A 158 9.95 -8.08 22.54
N GLY A 159 8.80 -7.43 22.65
CA GLY A 159 7.69 -7.89 23.47
C GLY A 159 6.35 -7.31 22.98
N GLY A 160 6.15 -7.29 21.68
CA GLY A 160 4.95 -6.82 21.00
C GLY A 160 4.98 -7.15 19.52
N ASN A 161 4.05 -6.60 18.77
CA ASN A 161 3.90 -6.83 17.35
C ASN A 161 4.81 -5.90 16.51
N ALA A 162 5.26 -6.39 15.35
CA ALA A 162 5.94 -5.58 14.34
C ALA A 162 5.09 -5.53 13.07
N ASN A 163 4.20 -4.54 12.99
CA ASN A 163 3.16 -4.51 11.95
C ASN A 163 3.24 -3.26 11.07
N ASP A 164 2.80 -3.42 9.82
CA ASP A 164 2.59 -2.32 8.87
C ASP A 164 3.85 -1.45 8.63
N ASN A 165 5.04 -2.01 8.85
CA ASN A 165 6.28 -1.28 8.61
C ASN A 165 6.66 -1.35 7.13
N ALA A 166 7.37 -0.33 6.64
CA ALA A 166 7.82 -0.25 5.25
C ALA A 166 9.33 -0.05 5.15
N VAL A 167 9.97 -0.84 4.28
CA VAL A 167 11.37 -0.63 3.87
C VAL A 167 11.41 -0.42 2.37
N ILE A 168 11.91 0.73 1.93
CA ILE A 168 11.95 1.11 0.50
C ILE A 168 13.40 1.38 0.11
N VAL A 169 13.90 0.61 -0.85
CA VAL A 169 15.29 0.71 -1.35
C VAL A 169 15.24 1.11 -2.82
N THR A 170 15.76 2.30 -3.12
CA THR A 170 15.91 2.80 -4.49
C THR A 170 17.38 2.92 -4.92
N GLY A 171 18.33 2.73 -3.99
CA GLY A 171 19.76 2.81 -4.26
C GLY A 171 20.58 2.40 -3.04
N GLY A 172 21.90 2.51 -3.17
CA GLY A 172 22.86 2.15 -2.10
C GLY A 172 23.27 0.67 -2.09
N THR A 173 24.04 0.30 -1.09
CA THR A 173 24.53 -1.08 -0.87
C THR A 173 24.17 -1.53 0.53
N ILE A 174 23.47 -2.63 0.66
CA ILE A 174 23.07 -3.24 1.93
C ILE A 174 23.78 -4.58 2.07
N ASN A 175 24.63 -4.70 3.10
CA ASN A 175 25.43 -5.89 3.33
C ASN A 175 24.79 -6.89 4.30
N GLY A 176 23.85 -6.44 5.12
CA GLY A 176 23.00 -7.26 5.98
C GLY A 176 21.68 -7.66 5.34
N ASP A 177 20.80 -8.26 6.13
CA ASP A 177 19.47 -8.64 5.69
C ASP A 177 18.54 -7.41 5.67
N ILE A 178 17.54 -7.42 4.79
CA ILE A 178 16.43 -6.45 4.78
C ILE A 178 15.21 -7.16 5.36
N ILE A 179 14.62 -6.59 6.41
CA ILE A 179 13.57 -7.22 7.18
C ILE A 179 12.40 -6.23 7.35
N GLY A 180 11.20 -6.63 6.97
CA GLY A 180 10.02 -5.79 7.10
C GLY A 180 9.67 -5.51 8.56
N GLY A 181 9.59 -6.56 9.37
CA GLY A 181 9.40 -6.48 10.82
C GLY A 181 9.97 -7.67 11.55
N ILE A 182 10.41 -7.47 12.80
CA ILE A 182 10.88 -8.51 13.73
C ILE A 182 9.99 -8.50 14.96
N SER A 183 9.48 -9.66 15.37
CA SER A 183 8.69 -9.81 16.59
C SER A 183 9.17 -11.01 17.43
N ASN A 184 9.08 -10.88 18.75
CA ASN A 184 9.43 -11.92 19.71
C ASN A 184 8.57 -11.78 21.00
N PRO A 185 7.62 -12.67 21.28
CA PRO A 185 7.14 -13.84 20.50
C PRO A 185 5.88 -13.56 19.65
N ASP A 186 5.45 -12.30 19.53
CA ASP A 186 4.15 -11.91 18.97
C ASP A 186 4.11 -11.94 17.42
N THR A 187 3.22 -11.15 16.83
CA THR A 187 2.93 -11.20 15.40
C THR A 187 3.78 -10.22 14.59
N THR A 188 4.19 -10.65 13.40
CA THR A 188 4.80 -9.83 12.36
C THR A 188 3.88 -9.80 11.16
N SER A 189 3.16 -8.70 10.91
CA SER A 189 2.14 -8.67 9.85
C SER A 189 2.09 -7.38 9.05
N GLY A 190 1.62 -7.49 7.80
CA GLY A 190 1.35 -6.34 6.94
C GLY A 190 2.58 -5.53 6.56
N ASN A 191 3.79 -6.00 6.84
CA ASN A 191 5.00 -5.27 6.50
C ASN A 191 5.27 -5.32 4.99
N THR A 192 5.82 -4.24 4.44
CA THR A 192 6.10 -4.11 3.02
C THR A 192 7.56 -3.78 2.78
N ILE A 193 8.19 -4.52 1.88
CA ILE A 193 9.55 -4.25 1.40
C ILE A 193 9.49 -3.97 -0.10
N ILE A 194 10.02 -2.84 -0.54
CA ILE A 194 10.09 -2.47 -1.96
C ILE A 194 11.55 -2.31 -2.36
N ILE A 195 12.02 -3.13 -3.28
CA ILE A 195 13.36 -3.04 -3.87
C ILE A 195 13.23 -2.57 -5.31
N ALA A 196 13.45 -1.29 -5.54
CA ALA A 196 13.45 -0.67 -6.86
C ALA A 196 14.87 -0.39 -7.41
N GLY A 197 15.91 -0.65 -6.61
CA GLY A 197 17.30 -0.44 -7.00
C GLY A 197 18.27 -0.81 -5.88
N GLY A 198 19.54 -0.45 -6.06
CA GLY A 198 20.59 -0.74 -5.09
C GLY A 198 21.21 -2.14 -5.22
N THR A 199 22.14 -2.46 -4.31
CA THR A 199 22.82 -3.75 -4.21
C THR A 199 22.47 -4.43 -2.90
N ILE A 200 21.88 -5.62 -2.98
CA ILE A 200 21.37 -6.40 -1.86
C ILE A 200 22.24 -7.65 -1.71
N ASN A 201 23.08 -7.71 -0.70
CA ASN A 201 24.08 -8.77 -0.54
C ASN A 201 23.57 -9.98 0.27
N ARG A 202 22.47 -9.84 1.02
CA ARG A 202 21.86 -10.90 1.85
C ARG A 202 20.35 -10.98 1.63
N SER A 203 19.64 -11.59 2.58
CA SER A 203 18.24 -11.93 2.40
C SER A 203 17.31 -10.72 2.48
N VAL A 204 16.19 -10.82 1.76
CA VAL A 204 15.01 -9.96 1.91
C VAL A 204 13.92 -10.81 2.56
N ILE A 205 13.42 -10.39 3.71
CA ILE A 205 12.56 -11.18 4.59
C ILE A 205 11.33 -10.32 4.95
N GLY A 206 10.14 -10.70 4.48
CA GLY A 206 8.91 -9.96 4.73
C GLY A 206 8.62 -9.80 6.22
N GLY A 207 8.68 -10.89 6.98
CA GLY A 207 8.54 -10.90 8.43
C GLY A 207 9.48 -11.89 9.10
N TYR A 208 9.94 -11.58 10.32
CA TYR A 208 10.87 -12.41 11.07
C TYR A 208 10.37 -12.65 12.49
N GLY A 209 10.20 -13.92 12.85
CA GLY A 209 9.72 -14.35 14.15
C GLY A 209 10.79 -15.08 14.95
N VAL A 210 10.80 -14.94 16.28
CA VAL A 210 11.80 -15.57 17.16
C VAL A 210 11.18 -16.70 18.01
N ALA A 211 9.89 -16.90 18.07
CA ALA A 211 9.23 -17.99 18.80
C ALA A 211 7.80 -18.16 18.29
N ASP A 212 6.92 -18.75 19.04
CA ASP A 212 5.53 -19.17 18.74
C ASP A 212 4.58 -18.14 18.08
N GLY A 213 5.07 -17.00 17.60
CA GLY A 213 4.31 -15.94 16.96
C GLY A 213 3.77 -16.31 15.58
N SER A 214 3.24 -15.31 14.88
CA SER A 214 2.71 -15.46 13.52
C SER A 214 3.37 -14.48 12.55
N ILE A 215 3.60 -14.90 11.31
CA ILE A 215 4.13 -14.07 10.22
C ILE A 215 3.07 -14.06 9.11
N ILE A 216 2.32 -12.95 9.00
CA ILE A 216 1.08 -12.95 8.21
C ILE A 216 1.03 -11.74 7.27
N GLY A 217 0.72 -12.00 5.99
CA GLY A 217 0.35 -10.96 5.04
C GLY A 217 1.44 -9.93 4.75
N ASN A 218 2.71 -10.30 4.88
CA ASN A 218 3.82 -9.42 4.51
C ASN A 218 4.04 -9.43 3.01
N THR A 219 4.47 -8.31 2.45
CA THR A 219 4.66 -8.13 1.00
C THR A 219 6.11 -7.78 0.70
N VAL A 220 6.66 -8.43 -0.32
CA VAL A 220 7.99 -8.14 -0.89
C VAL A 220 7.82 -7.81 -2.36
N ASP A 221 8.12 -6.57 -2.75
CA ASP A 221 8.05 -6.08 -4.12
C ASP A 221 9.48 -5.96 -4.69
N ILE A 222 9.78 -6.73 -5.72
CA ILE A 222 11.05 -6.69 -6.45
C ILE A 222 10.82 -6.04 -7.81
N LEU A 223 11.16 -4.76 -7.90
CA LEU A 223 11.03 -3.94 -9.11
C LEU A 223 12.37 -3.75 -9.83
N GLY A 224 13.48 -4.17 -9.20
CA GLY A 224 14.84 -4.03 -9.76
C GLY A 224 15.91 -4.29 -8.71
N GLY A 225 17.12 -3.79 -8.98
CA GLY A 225 18.26 -3.93 -8.08
C GLY A 225 19.22 -5.04 -8.50
N THR A 226 20.36 -5.11 -7.79
CA THR A 226 21.39 -6.15 -7.98
C THR A 226 21.47 -7.02 -6.73
N PHE A 227 21.31 -8.31 -6.91
CA PHE A 227 21.33 -9.27 -5.80
C PHE A 227 22.65 -10.01 -5.74
N GLY A 228 23.28 -10.00 -4.57
CA GLY A 228 24.53 -10.74 -4.32
C GLY A 228 24.28 -12.25 -4.27
N LYS A 229 25.34 -13.03 -4.47
CA LYS A 229 25.27 -14.52 -4.54
C LYS A 229 24.68 -15.21 -3.30
N ASN A 230 24.59 -14.51 -2.16
CA ASN A 230 23.99 -15.03 -0.93
C ASN A 230 22.59 -14.48 -0.67
N ALA A 231 22.10 -13.59 -1.53
CA ALA A 231 20.78 -13.02 -1.39
C ALA A 231 19.70 -14.10 -1.53
N SER A 232 18.66 -14.00 -0.72
CA SER A 232 17.52 -14.93 -0.71
C SER A 232 16.24 -14.12 -0.49
N LEU A 233 15.11 -14.66 -0.94
CA LEU A 233 13.78 -14.05 -0.77
C LEU A 233 12.94 -14.97 0.12
N TYR A 234 12.39 -14.41 1.19
CA TYR A 234 11.53 -15.10 2.14
C TYR A 234 10.27 -14.25 2.45
N GLY A 235 9.10 -14.85 2.33
CA GLY A 235 7.86 -14.22 2.82
C GLY A 235 7.85 -14.08 4.32
N GLY A 236 8.34 -15.10 5.02
CA GLY A 236 8.55 -15.12 6.46
C GLY A 236 9.64 -16.10 6.86
N LEU A 237 10.28 -15.85 8.01
CA LEU A 237 11.31 -16.72 8.55
C LEU A 237 11.24 -16.78 10.07
N PHE A 238 11.28 -17.99 10.65
CA PHE A 238 11.42 -18.20 12.09
C PHE A 238 12.83 -18.67 12.48
N ILE A 239 13.30 -18.22 13.65
CA ILE A 239 14.40 -18.86 14.36
C ILE A 239 13.86 -19.62 15.56
N GLY A 240 14.19 -20.90 15.67
CA GLY A 240 13.84 -21.75 16.82
C GLY A 240 13.29 -23.10 16.36
N SER A 241 12.88 -23.92 17.32
CA SER A 241 12.32 -25.26 17.10
C SER A 241 10.78 -25.27 17.11
N ASP A 242 10.15 -24.26 17.70
CA ASP A 242 8.71 -24.12 17.79
C ASP A 242 8.30 -23.04 16.75
N TYR A 243 7.64 -23.48 15.67
CA TYR A 243 7.28 -22.62 14.59
C TYR A 243 5.83 -22.18 14.77
N GLY A 244 5.62 -20.86 14.75
CA GLY A 244 4.29 -20.29 14.59
C GLY A 244 3.79 -20.40 13.14
N THR A 245 2.75 -19.65 12.82
CA THR A 245 2.10 -19.67 11.51
C THR A 245 2.83 -18.74 10.52
N ILE A 246 3.00 -19.17 9.27
CA ILE A 246 3.44 -18.33 8.14
C ILE A 246 2.35 -18.39 7.08
N GLU A 247 1.60 -17.28 6.88
CA GLU A 247 0.43 -17.26 6.01
C GLU A 247 0.32 -15.95 5.22
N GLY A 248 -0.24 -16.04 4.01
CA GLY A 248 -0.67 -14.88 3.20
C GLY A 248 0.45 -13.97 2.74
N ASN A 249 1.73 -14.36 2.89
CA ASN A 249 2.84 -13.54 2.44
C ASN A 249 2.94 -13.52 0.92
N THR A 250 3.22 -12.35 0.34
CA THR A 250 3.18 -12.10 -1.09
C THR A 250 4.54 -11.67 -1.63
N LEU A 251 4.96 -12.25 -2.74
CA LEU A 251 6.03 -11.76 -3.60
C LEU A 251 5.42 -11.15 -4.85
N ASN A 252 5.66 -9.87 -5.09
CA ASN A 252 5.40 -9.21 -6.35
C ASN A 252 6.75 -9.03 -7.09
N PHE A 253 6.85 -9.62 -8.26
CA PHE A 253 8.10 -9.66 -9.01
C PHE A 253 7.93 -9.02 -10.39
N ALA A 254 8.53 -7.85 -10.59
CA ALA A 254 8.45 -7.06 -11.81
C ALA A 254 9.86 -6.74 -12.38
N ALA A 255 10.85 -7.56 -12.07
CA ALA A 255 12.22 -7.40 -12.55
C ALA A 255 12.61 -8.55 -13.50
N GLU A 256 13.71 -8.39 -14.22
CA GLU A 256 14.22 -9.40 -15.13
C GLU A 256 15.66 -9.81 -14.77
N GLY A 257 15.97 -11.11 -14.96
CA GLY A 257 17.33 -11.65 -14.81
C GLY A 257 17.89 -11.62 -13.39
N ILE A 258 17.03 -11.50 -12.38
CA ILE A 258 17.46 -11.52 -10.98
C ILE A 258 17.85 -12.95 -10.59
N THR A 259 18.98 -13.07 -9.92
CA THR A 259 19.45 -14.35 -9.36
C THR A 259 19.53 -14.27 -7.85
N VAL A 260 18.89 -15.22 -7.16
CA VAL A 260 18.92 -15.37 -5.71
C VAL A 260 19.31 -16.80 -5.32
N LYS A 261 19.68 -16.98 -4.05
CA LYS A 261 20.10 -18.28 -3.53
C LYS A 261 18.90 -19.15 -3.16
N ASN A 262 17.91 -18.59 -2.44
CA ASN A 262 16.71 -19.30 -2.00
C ASN A 262 15.46 -18.47 -2.27
N LEU A 263 14.35 -19.16 -2.44
CA LEU A 263 12.99 -18.60 -2.49
C LEU A 263 12.08 -19.51 -1.65
N ALA A 264 11.43 -18.97 -0.62
CA ALA A 264 10.52 -19.75 0.24
C ALA A 264 9.51 -18.90 1.01
N ASN A 265 8.47 -19.57 1.52
CA ASN A 265 7.50 -19.05 2.48
C ASN A 265 6.65 -17.89 1.96
N PHE A 266 6.42 -17.84 0.65
CA PHE A 266 5.40 -17.00 0.02
C PHE A 266 4.18 -17.87 -0.31
N GLN A 267 3.00 -17.40 0.02
CA GLN A 267 1.72 -18.02 -0.32
C GLN A 267 1.14 -17.44 -1.61
N ASN A 268 1.57 -16.23 -1.98
CA ASN A 268 1.23 -15.62 -3.26
C ASN A 268 2.51 -15.18 -3.98
N ILE A 269 2.64 -15.58 -5.25
CA ILE A 269 3.77 -15.19 -6.10
C ILE A 269 3.20 -14.61 -7.39
N ASN A 270 3.39 -13.32 -7.58
CA ASN A 270 2.86 -12.57 -8.69
C ASN A 270 4.01 -12.12 -9.60
N PHE A 271 4.03 -12.61 -10.83
CA PHE A 271 4.97 -12.15 -11.85
C PHE A 271 4.32 -11.07 -12.70
N TYR A 272 4.92 -9.89 -12.74
CA TYR A 272 4.53 -8.80 -13.60
C TYR A 272 5.45 -8.78 -14.82
N ILE A 273 4.86 -8.99 -15.98
CA ILE A 273 5.56 -9.10 -17.27
C ILE A 273 5.51 -7.73 -17.94
N ASP A 274 6.67 -7.14 -18.19
CA ASP A 274 6.77 -5.92 -18.97
C ASP A 274 6.49 -6.23 -20.46
N LYS A 275 5.94 -5.27 -21.16
CA LYS A 275 5.71 -5.31 -22.61
C LYS A 275 6.98 -5.59 -23.42
N ASP A 276 8.14 -5.18 -22.90
CA ASP A 276 9.44 -5.34 -23.54
C ASP A 276 10.11 -6.69 -23.17
N THR A 277 9.45 -7.53 -22.36
CA THR A 277 9.97 -8.86 -22.01
C THR A 277 10.05 -9.74 -23.25
N GLU A 278 11.26 -10.12 -23.64
CA GLU A 278 11.48 -10.98 -24.82
C GLU A 278 10.97 -12.40 -24.58
N THR A 279 10.16 -12.91 -25.50
CA THR A 279 9.77 -14.32 -25.52
C THR A 279 10.93 -15.18 -25.99
N ASP A 280 10.98 -16.44 -25.53
CA ASP A 280 12.02 -17.43 -25.83
C ASP A 280 13.43 -16.98 -25.41
N SER A 281 13.52 -15.95 -24.54
CA SER A 281 14.78 -15.43 -24.06
C SER A 281 15.28 -16.18 -22.80
N THR A 282 16.59 -16.24 -22.70
CA THR A 282 17.29 -16.58 -21.46
C THR A 282 18.09 -15.34 -21.04
N PRO A 283 18.10 -14.93 -19.77
CA PRO A 283 17.76 -15.69 -18.56
C PRO A 283 16.26 -15.60 -18.18
N ALA A 284 15.85 -16.49 -17.25
CA ALA A 284 14.56 -16.40 -16.56
C ALA A 284 14.38 -15.06 -15.84
N LEU A 285 13.14 -14.63 -15.61
CA LEU A 285 12.87 -13.44 -14.80
C LEU A 285 13.52 -13.56 -13.43
N LEU A 286 13.31 -14.69 -12.75
CA LEU A 286 13.90 -15.03 -11.46
C LEU A 286 14.65 -16.37 -11.55
N THR A 287 15.93 -16.39 -11.16
CA THR A 287 16.73 -17.62 -11.01
C THR A 287 17.01 -17.90 -9.55
N VAL A 288 16.70 -19.11 -9.08
CA VAL A 288 16.98 -19.59 -7.72
C VAL A 288 18.08 -20.66 -7.79
N THR A 289 19.26 -20.40 -7.21
CA THR A 289 20.42 -21.30 -7.34
C THR A 289 20.35 -22.55 -6.46
N ASN A 290 19.52 -22.55 -5.43
CA ASN A 290 19.16 -23.73 -4.62
C ASN A 290 17.82 -24.31 -5.07
N VAL A 291 17.24 -25.20 -4.26
CA VAL A 291 15.86 -25.65 -4.43
C VAL A 291 14.93 -24.49 -4.14
N SER A 292 13.93 -24.28 -4.98
CA SER A 292 12.86 -23.30 -4.76
C SER A 292 11.70 -23.97 -4.03
N TYR A 293 11.23 -23.38 -2.94
CA TYR A 293 10.11 -23.89 -2.13
C TYR A 293 8.91 -22.99 -2.32
N ILE A 294 8.00 -23.42 -3.20
CA ILE A 294 6.74 -22.74 -3.52
C ILE A 294 5.52 -23.64 -3.26
N SER A 295 5.70 -24.69 -2.45
CA SER A 295 4.59 -25.57 -2.05
C SER A 295 3.50 -24.74 -1.33
N GLU A 296 2.25 -25.01 -1.66
CA GLU A 296 1.07 -24.29 -1.17
C GLU A 296 0.97 -22.83 -1.62
N ALA A 297 1.80 -22.38 -2.56
CA ALA A 297 1.71 -21.04 -3.12
C ALA A 297 0.67 -20.97 -4.26
N SER A 298 0.06 -19.81 -4.44
CA SER A 298 -0.66 -19.43 -5.65
C SER A 298 0.28 -18.59 -6.53
N VAL A 299 0.48 -19.04 -7.78
CA VAL A 299 1.32 -18.35 -8.77
C VAL A 299 0.43 -17.69 -9.81
N HIS A 300 0.56 -16.38 -9.95
CA HIS A 300 -0.19 -15.55 -10.90
C HIS A 300 0.74 -14.79 -11.82
N THR A 301 0.24 -14.48 -13.01
CA THR A 301 0.93 -13.62 -13.97
C THR A 301 0.07 -12.43 -14.34
N PHE A 302 0.71 -11.27 -14.44
CA PHE A 302 0.10 -10.00 -14.82
C PHE A 302 0.89 -9.39 -15.96
N ALA A 303 0.22 -8.84 -16.97
CA ALA A 303 0.87 -8.09 -18.04
C ALA A 303 0.09 -6.80 -18.31
N GLU A 304 0.79 -5.72 -18.65
CA GLU A 304 0.14 -4.46 -19.03
C GLU A 304 -0.49 -4.53 -20.43
N ASN A 305 0.07 -5.35 -21.33
CA ASN A 305 -0.40 -5.47 -22.69
C ASN A 305 -0.06 -6.82 -23.30
N THR A 306 -1.00 -7.77 -23.23
CA THR A 306 -0.80 -9.12 -23.80
C THR A 306 -0.74 -9.13 -25.32
N GLU A 307 -1.24 -8.10 -26.01
CA GLU A 307 -1.15 -8.03 -27.48
C GLU A 307 0.31 -7.91 -27.96
N GLU A 308 1.19 -7.38 -27.14
CA GLU A 308 2.62 -7.22 -27.43
C GLU A 308 3.45 -8.47 -27.16
N ILE A 309 2.92 -9.42 -26.36
CA ILE A 309 3.56 -10.73 -26.15
C ILE A 309 3.32 -11.59 -27.40
N ALA A 310 4.40 -12.04 -28.03
CA ALA A 310 4.30 -12.83 -29.25
C ALA A 310 3.47 -14.10 -29.07
N ALA A 311 2.55 -14.37 -30.00
CA ALA A 311 1.83 -15.63 -30.04
C ALA A 311 2.81 -16.81 -30.23
N GLY A 312 2.60 -17.90 -29.51
CA GLY A 312 3.48 -19.07 -29.52
C GLY A 312 4.80 -18.89 -28.77
N GLY A 313 5.02 -17.73 -28.16
CA GLY A 313 6.23 -17.48 -27.36
C GLY A 313 6.15 -18.09 -25.96
N ALA A 314 7.31 -18.26 -25.34
CA ALA A 314 7.44 -18.73 -23.97
C ALA A 314 8.29 -17.79 -23.12
N ILE A 315 7.89 -17.58 -21.86
CA ILE A 315 8.65 -16.77 -20.90
C ILE A 315 8.98 -17.63 -19.68
N THR A 316 10.26 -17.79 -19.37
CA THR A 316 10.66 -18.48 -18.16
C THR A 316 10.52 -17.55 -16.96
N LEU A 317 9.47 -17.75 -16.17
CA LEU A 317 9.18 -16.96 -14.97
C LEU A 317 10.18 -17.21 -13.85
N LEU A 318 10.38 -18.49 -13.52
CA LEU A 318 11.25 -18.97 -12.46
C LEU A 318 12.11 -20.11 -13.00
N SER A 319 13.41 -20.05 -12.73
CA SER A 319 14.35 -21.16 -12.98
C SER A 319 15.02 -21.57 -11.68
N ALA A 320 14.98 -22.86 -11.34
CA ALA A 320 15.65 -23.44 -10.19
C ALA A 320 16.32 -24.75 -10.62
N PRO A 321 17.58 -24.73 -11.09
CA PRO A 321 18.28 -25.91 -11.62
C PRO A 321 18.42 -27.09 -10.64
N LYS A 322 18.23 -26.85 -9.34
CA LYS A 322 18.21 -27.90 -8.30
C LYS A 322 16.83 -28.42 -7.95
N GLY A 323 15.80 -27.92 -8.64
CA GLY A 323 14.42 -28.36 -8.53
C GLY A 323 13.49 -27.32 -7.89
N ILE A 324 12.23 -27.41 -8.28
CA ILE A 324 11.12 -26.65 -7.72
C ILE A 324 10.25 -27.63 -6.92
N GLN A 325 10.10 -27.38 -5.63
CA GLN A 325 9.11 -28.05 -4.80
C GLN A 325 7.82 -27.24 -4.83
N ALA A 326 6.80 -27.82 -5.44
CA ALA A 326 5.54 -27.17 -5.77
C ALA A 326 4.33 -28.08 -5.43
N GLU A 327 4.41 -28.87 -4.36
CA GLU A 327 3.30 -29.69 -3.90
C GLU A 327 2.14 -28.77 -3.49
N SER A 328 0.94 -29.05 -4.00
CA SER A 328 -0.27 -28.24 -3.75
C SER A 328 -0.17 -26.77 -4.20
N THR A 329 0.73 -26.45 -5.13
CA THR A 329 0.82 -25.10 -5.71
C THR A 329 -0.32 -24.87 -6.68
N GLU A 330 -1.07 -23.79 -6.48
CA GLU A 330 -2.05 -23.32 -7.45
C GLU A 330 -1.34 -22.48 -8.52
N ILE A 331 -1.40 -22.93 -9.76
CA ILE A 331 -0.79 -22.24 -10.90
C ILE A 331 -1.91 -21.71 -11.78
N ASN A 332 -2.09 -20.41 -11.79
CA ASN A 332 -3.02 -19.74 -12.69
C ASN A 332 -2.33 -19.34 -13.99
N GLY A 333 -2.59 -20.12 -15.05
CA GLY A 333 -2.03 -19.88 -16.39
C GLY A 333 -2.70 -18.75 -17.16
N THR A 334 -3.68 -18.07 -16.60
CA THR A 334 -4.32 -16.92 -17.24
C THR A 334 -3.55 -15.67 -16.90
N ILE A 335 -3.10 -14.91 -17.90
CA ILE A 335 -2.58 -13.56 -17.67
C ILE A 335 -3.75 -12.68 -17.27
N ILE A 336 -3.65 -12.09 -16.08
CA ILE A 336 -4.56 -11.03 -15.66
C ILE A 336 -4.03 -9.75 -16.29
N ASP A 337 -4.66 -9.35 -17.39
CA ASP A 337 -4.32 -8.13 -18.12
C ASP A 337 -5.14 -6.96 -17.57
N SER A 338 -4.51 -5.80 -17.47
CA SER A 338 -5.20 -4.53 -17.23
C SER A 338 -6.00 -4.05 -18.46
N ASN A 339 -5.79 -4.65 -19.63
CA ASN A 339 -6.44 -4.34 -20.90
C ASN A 339 -7.70 -5.19 -21.15
N TYR A 340 -8.49 -4.76 -22.12
CA TYR A 340 -9.77 -5.37 -22.47
C TYR A 340 -9.64 -6.71 -23.17
N LEU A 341 -8.48 -7.01 -23.75
CA LEU A 341 -8.22 -8.21 -24.53
C LEU A 341 -7.07 -9.01 -23.92
N SER A 342 -7.21 -10.31 -23.88
CA SER A 342 -6.22 -11.25 -23.34
C SER A 342 -5.94 -12.38 -24.32
N ARG A 343 -4.76 -13.00 -24.25
CA ARG A 343 -4.42 -14.25 -24.95
C ARG A 343 -4.57 -15.44 -24.01
N HIS A 344 -4.84 -16.59 -24.55
CA HIS A 344 -4.77 -17.84 -23.80
C HIS A 344 -3.32 -18.15 -23.43
N THR A 345 -3.09 -18.39 -22.16
CA THR A 345 -1.79 -18.72 -21.61
C THR A 345 -1.88 -19.92 -20.69
N SER A 346 -0.77 -20.59 -20.50
CA SER A 346 -0.63 -21.67 -19.51
C SER A 346 0.73 -21.59 -18.85
N ILE A 347 0.83 -21.98 -17.59
CA ILE A 347 2.11 -22.13 -16.91
C ILE A 347 2.44 -23.62 -16.80
N GLU A 348 3.60 -23.99 -17.33
CA GLU A 348 4.15 -25.35 -17.23
C GLU A 348 5.21 -25.38 -16.12
N ASN A 349 5.19 -26.43 -15.31
CA ASN A 349 6.25 -26.75 -14.36
C ASN A 349 6.96 -28.03 -14.84
N ASP A 350 8.19 -27.89 -15.33
CA ASP A 350 9.01 -29.01 -15.78
C ASP A 350 9.86 -29.63 -14.64
N GLY A 351 9.69 -29.14 -13.41
CA GLY A 351 10.45 -29.52 -12.21
C GLY A 351 11.67 -28.67 -11.92
N ASN A 352 12.15 -27.92 -12.91
CA ASN A 352 13.26 -26.97 -12.77
C ASN A 352 12.87 -25.54 -13.16
N ASN A 353 11.83 -25.40 -14.00
CA ASN A 353 11.37 -24.09 -14.48
C ASN A 353 9.84 -23.98 -14.37
N LEU A 354 9.36 -22.78 -14.09
CA LEU A 354 8.00 -22.36 -14.37
C LEU A 354 8.04 -21.54 -15.67
N ILE A 355 7.34 -22.04 -16.69
CA ILE A 355 7.33 -21.46 -18.02
C ILE A 355 5.92 -20.99 -18.35
N LEU A 356 5.74 -19.72 -18.61
CA LEU A 356 4.52 -19.18 -19.18
C LEU A 356 4.55 -19.42 -20.70
N ASN A 357 3.61 -20.19 -21.20
CA ASN A 357 3.41 -20.44 -22.63
C ASN A 357 2.24 -19.58 -23.11
N VAL A 358 2.43 -18.83 -24.20
CA VAL A 358 1.40 -18.07 -24.88
C VAL A 358 0.87 -18.89 -26.05
N SER A 359 -0.45 -18.99 -26.20
CA SER A 359 -1.06 -19.80 -27.26
C SER A 359 -0.65 -19.36 -28.66
N ASP A 360 -0.49 -20.31 -29.57
CA ASP A 360 -0.21 -20.08 -31.00
C ASP A 360 -1.41 -19.49 -31.76
N ASP A 361 -2.61 -19.58 -31.20
CA ASP A 361 -3.80 -19.02 -31.82
C ASP A 361 -3.77 -17.50 -31.70
N ASP A 362 -4.00 -16.81 -32.82
CA ASP A 362 -4.13 -15.36 -32.85
C ASP A 362 -5.46 -14.87 -32.24
N GLU A 363 -6.21 -15.75 -31.57
CA GLU A 363 -7.47 -15.39 -30.95
C GLU A 363 -7.25 -14.63 -29.67
N LEU A 364 -7.62 -13.34 -29.70
CA LEU A 364 -7.77 -12.52 -28.54
C LEU A 364 -9.20 -12.72 -27.99
N PHE A 365 -9.31 -12.93 -26.71
CA PHE A 365 -10.61 -12.97 -26.05
C PHE A 365 -10.78 -11.76 -25.11
N LEU A 366 -12.02 -11.41 -24.87
CA LEU A 366 -12.34 -10.33 -23.94
C LEU A 366 -11.99 -10.79 -22.52
N ASN A 367 -11.14 -10.02 -21.84
CA ASN A 367 -10.83 -10.29 -20.43
C ASN A 367 -12.16 -10.27 -19.62
N PRO A 368 -12.53 -11.36 -18.94
CA PRO A 368 -13.78 -11.44 -18.17
C PRO A 368 -13.94 -10.30 -17.16
N ASP A 369 -12.84 -9.86 -16.55
CA ASP A 369 -12.85 -8.79 -15.54
C ASP A 369 -13.26 -7.42 -16.12
N THR A 370 -13.19 -7.24 -17.45
CA THR A 370 -13.67 -6.01 -18.10
C THR A 370 -15.17 -5.77 -17.88
N LYS A 371 -15.91 -6.83 -17.60
CA LYS A 371 -17.33 -6.74 -17.27
C LYS A 371 -17.58 -5.92 -16.00
N LEU A 372 -16.62 -5.88 -15.04
CA LEU A 372 -16.67 -5.02 -13.87
C LEU A 372 -16.82 -3.54 -14.23
N PHE A 373 -16.16 -3.07 -15.29
CA PHE A 373 -16.29 -1.68 -15.74
C PHE A 373 -17.68 -1.40 -16.32
N ALA A 374 -18.26 -2.36 -17.03
CA ALA A 374 -19.62 -2.25 -17.54
C ALA A 374 -20.65 -2.19 -16.39
N GLU A 375 -20.47 -3.00 -15.38
CA GLU A 375 -21.33 -3.05 -14.19
C GLU A 375 -21.18 -1.80 -13.33
N THR A 376 -19.98 -1.28 -13.12
CA THR A 376 -19.74 0.01 -12.48
C THR A 376 -20.52 1.12 -13.19
N ARG A 377 -20.53 1.12 -14.52
CA ARG A 377 -21.31 2.08 -15.32
C ARG A 377 -22.80 1.87 -15.16
N ALA A 378 -23.27 0.63 -15.10
CA ALA A 378 -24.67 0.31 -14.85
C ALA A 378 -25.11 0.81 -13.47
N ALA A 379 -24.29 0.63 -12.42
CA ALA A 379 -24.54 1.18 -11.09
C ALA A 379 -24.65 2.72 -11.11
N GLY A 380 -23.77 3.40 -11.86
CA GLY A 380 -23.82 4.87 -12.03
C GLY A 380 -25.10 5.34 -12.72
N LEU A 381 -25.49 4.68 -13.78
CA LEU A 381 -26.75 4.99 -14.48
C LEU A 381 -27.98 4.71 -13.59
N ALA A 382 -27.92 3.66 -12.78
CA ALA A 382 -28.95 3.35 -11.79
C ALA A 382 -29.10 4.46 -10.74
N LEU A 383 -28.00 4.95 -10.21
CA LEU A 383 -27.99 6.05 -9.24
C LEU A 383 -28.62 7.32 -9.83
N ILE A 384 -28.21 7.73 -11.04
CA ILE A 384 -28.74 8.91 -11.72
C ILE A 384 -30.22 8.71 -12.07
N GLY A 385 -30.60 7.55 -12.63
CA GLY A 385 -31.96 7.22 -12.95
C GLY A 385 -32.88 7.27 -11.75
N ASN A 386 -32.44 6.70 -10.62
CA ASN A 386 -33.22 6.73 -9.38
C ASN A 386 -33.34 8.16 -8.80
N GLY A 387 -32.31 9.00 -8.97
CA GLY A 387 -32.39 10.43 -8.61
C GLY A 387 -33.43 11.16 -9.44
N SER A 388 -33.44 10.96 -10.75
CA SER A 388 -34.43 11.54 -11.66
C SER A 388 -35.88 11.10 -11.33
N ASP A 389 -36.05 9.79 -11.05
CA ASP A 389 -37.34 9.26 -10.63
C ASP A 389 -37.81 9.85 -9.28
N ALA A 390 -36.85 10.02 -8.33
CA ALA A 390 -37.13 10.65 -7.05
C ALA A 390 -37.52 12.13 -7.21
N ALA A 391 -36.93 12.86 -8.16
CA ALA A 391 -37.32 14.23 -8.48
C ALA A 391 -38.74 14.29 -9.09
N ALA A 392 -39.01 13.42 -10.06
CA ALA A 392 -40.31 13.39 -10.76
C ALA A 392 -41.48 12.93 -9.88
N VAL A 393 -41.25 12.03 -8.94
CA VAL A 393 -42.29 11.47 -8.06
C VAL A 393 -42.27 12.12 -6.68
N GLN A 394 -41.24 11.90 -5.90
CA GLN A 394 -41.15 12.38 -4.50
C GLN A 394 -40.98 13.90 -4.42
N GLY A 395 -40.13 14.46 -5.29
CA GLY A 395 -39.95 15.91 -5.40
C GLY A 395 -41.21 16.62 -5.83
N PHE A 396 -41.97 16.05 -6.81
CA PHE A 396 -43.23 16.61 -7.27
C PHE A 396 -44.31 16.60 -6.18
N GLU A 397 -44.45 15.48 -5.44
CA GLU A 397 -45.41 15.42 -4.33
C GLU A 397 -45.05 16.37 -3.18
N ALA A 398 -43.75 16.49 -2.84
CA ALA A 398 -43.29 17.47 -1.86
C ALA A 398 -43.55 18.91 -2.29
N ALA A 399 -43.34 19.21 -3.58
CA ALA A 399 -43.64 20.50 -4.17
C ALA A 399 -45.13 20.82 -4.15
N LYS A 400 -45.98 19.83 -4.42
CA LYS A 400 -47.45 19.97 -4.39
C LYS A 400 -47.95 20.30 -2.99
N VAL A 401 -47.38 19.68 -1.95
CA VAL A 401 -47.72 20.01 -0.55
C VAL A 401 -47.28 21.44 -0.22
N ALA A 402 -46.05 21.80 -0.55
CA ALA A 402 -45.52 23.15 -0.30
C ALA A 402 -46.32 24.25 -1.01
N TYR A 403 -46.75 23.96 -2.24
CA TYR A 403 -47.55 24.91 -3.02
C TYR A 403 -48.98 25.08 -2.51
N GLY A 404 -49.60 24.06 -1.90
CA GLY A 404 -50.91 24.12 -1.31
C GLY A 404 -51.04 25.09 -0.12
N GLU A 405 -49.89 25.49 0.45
CA GLU A 405 -49.82 26.44 1.57
C GLU A 405 -49.53 27.88 1.14
N GLU A 406 -49.06 28.13 -0.10
CA GLU A 406 -48.71 29.46 -0.62
C GLU A 406 -49.43 29.79 -1.93
N THR A 407 -50.10 30.93 -1.98
CA THR A 407 -50.78 31.40 -3.19
C THR A 407 -49.91 32.40 -3.97
N GLY A 408 -49.46 31.99 -5.17
CA GLY A 408 -48.96 32.88 -6.22
C GLY A 408 -47.47 33.13 -6.31
N GLY A 409 -46.61 32.43 -5.53
CA GLY A 409 -45.17 32.52 -5.55
C GLY A 409 -44.45 31.22 -5.98
N PHE A 410 -43.12 31.20 -5.86
CA PHE A 410 -42.35 29.98 -5.88
C PHE A 410 -42.28 29.39 -4.45
N ALA A 411 -42.78 28.18 -4.27
CA ALA A 411 -42.72 27.45 -3.01
C ALA A 411 -41.45 26.57 -2.94
N PRO A 412 -40.61 26.70 -1.90
CA PRO A 412 -39.47 25.83 -1.72
C PRO A 412 -39.92 24.42 -1.32
N TYR A 413 -39.26 23.40 -1.84
CA TYR A 413 -39.47 22.01 -1.45
C TYR A 413 -38.17 21.26 -1.29
N ALA A 414 -38.18 20.18 -0.53
CA ALA A 414 -37.10 19.22 -0.38
C ALA A 414 -37.66 17.81 -0.30
N SER A 415 -36.96 16.88 -0.92
CA SER A 415 -37.25 15.45 -0.76
C SER A 415 -35.92 14.68 -0.60
N ILE A 416 -35.99 13.58 0.13
CA ILE A 416 -34.87 12.63 0.28
C ILE A 416 -35.41 11.22 0.27
N GLY A 417 -34.82 10.35 -0.49
CA GLY A 417 -35.19 8.94 -0.59
C GLY A 417 -33.94 8.03 -0.53
N GLY A 418 -34.07 6.90 0.16
CA GLY A 418 -33.12 5.82 0.10
C GLY A 418 -33.58 4.75 -0.90
N PHE A 419 -32.62 4.01 -1.46
CA PHE A 419 -32.91 2.91 -2.38
C PHE A 419 -31.93 1.76 -2.19
N ASN A 420 -32.37 0.57 -2.56
CA ASN A 420 -31.56 -0.63 -2.69
C ASN A 420 -32.01 -1.34 -3.97
N LEU A 421 -31.11 -1.44 -4.94
CA LEU A 421 -31.41 -1.90 -6.29
C LEU A 421 -30.44 -3.01 -6.67
N ARG A 422 -30.93 -4.01 -7.37
CA ARG A 422 -30.13 -5.01 -8.08
C ARG A 422 -30.37 -4.87 -9.58
N HIS A 423 -29.27 -4.74 -10.31
CA HIS A 423 -29.30 -4.73 -11.77
C HIS A 423 -28.70 -6.04 -12.29
N GLU A 424 -29.51 -6.80 -13.01
CA GLU A 424 -29.10 -8.02 -13.69
C GLU A 424 -28.44 -7.64 -15.02
N THR A 425 -27.19 -8.07 -15.21
CA THR A 425 -26.37 -7.76 -16.40
C THR A 425 -25.87 -9.05 -17.08
N GLY A 426 -26.48 -10.20 -16.73
CA GLY A 426 -25.97 -11.54 -16.95
C GLY A 426 -25.14 -12.06 -15.77
N SER A 427 -24.50 -11.22 -15.02
CA SER A 427 -24.17 -11.23 -13.62
C SER A 427 -25.05 -10.21 -12.91
N TYR A 428 -24.65 -9.59 -11.81
CA TYR A 428 -25.47 -8.56 -11.18
C TYR A 428 -24.64 -7.53 -10.42
N VAL A 429 -25.19 -6.33 -10.29
CA VAL A 429 -24.66 -5.29 -9.43
C VAL A 429 -25.72 -4.86 -8.42
N ASP A 430 -25.36 -4.92 -7.14
CA ASP A 430 -26.13 -4.40 -6.03
C ASP A 430 -25.72 -2.96 -5.75
N THR A 431 -26.70 -2.06 -5.66
CA THR A 431 -26.47 -0.64 -5.40
C THR A 431 -27.35 -0.19 -4.25
N ASN A 432 -26.75 0.38 -3.21
CA ASN A 432 -27.46 0.88 -2.03
C ASN A 432 -27.09 2.35 -1.82
N GLY A 433 -28.09 3.22 -1.72
CA GLY A 433 -27.81 4.65 -1.65
C GLY A 433 -28.98 5.52 -1.28
N MET A 434 -28.76 6.81 -1.46
CA MET A 434 -29.78 7.85 -1.29
C MET A 434 -29.68 8.92 -2.36
N ALA A 435 -30.82 9.53 -2.66
CA ALA A 435 -30.90 10.75 -3.46
C ALA A 435 -31.69 11.83 -2.72
N ALA A 436 -31.21 13.06 -2.79
CA ALA A 436 -31.88 14.24 -2.23
C ALA A 436 -32.12 15.25 -3.34
N ASN A 437 -33.32 15.86 -3.30
CA ASN A 437 -33.75 16.86 -4.26
C ASN A 437 -34.20 18.11 -3.51
N LEU A 438 -33.71 19.25 -3.95
CA LEU A 438 -34.01 20.58 -3.40
C LEU A 438 -34.43 21.51 -4.54
N GLY A 439 -35.57 22.18 -4.41
CA GLY A 439 -36.01 23.07 -5.48
C GLY A 439 -37.08 24.04 -5.08
N PHE A 440 -37.62 24.68 -6.10
CA PHE A 440 -38.73 25.59 -5.99
C PHE A 440 -39.81 25.17 -7.00
N ALA A 441 -41.06 25.19 -6.59
CA ALA A 441 -42.19 24.89 -7.49
C ALA A 441 -43.09 26.10 -7.65
N ARG A 442 -43.60 26.28 -8.86
CA ARG A 442 -44.63 27.27 -9.14
C ARG A 442 -45.66 26.66 -10.05
N GLN A 443 -46.93 26.88 -9.68
CA GLN A 443 -48.10 26.48 -10.49
C GLN A 443 -48.73 27.67 -11.19
N TYR A 444 -49.22 27.38 -12.39
CA TYR A 444 -49.98 28.32 -13.21
C TYR A 444 -51.31 27.65 -13.57
N GLU A 445 -52.37 28.05 -12.87
CA GLU A 445 -53.71 27.60 -13.18
C GLU A 445 -54.20 28.27 -14.45
N ARG A 446 -54.77 27.45 -15.33
CA ARG A 446 -55.39 27.88 -16.58
C ARG A 446 -56.72 27.14 -16.79
N ASP A 447 -57.54 27.66 -17.68
CA ASP A 447 -58.81 27.01 -17.97
C ASP A 447 -58.56 25.64 -18.63
N GLY A 448 -58.92 24.56 -17.91
CA GLY A 448 -58.78 23.17 -18.36
C GLY A 448 -57.42 22.48 -18.07
N TYR A 449 -56.46 23.15 -17.43
CA TYR A 449 -55.18 22.54 -17.03
C TYR A 449 -54.40 23.37 -16.02
N VAL A 450 -53.46 22.70 -15.33
CA VAL A 450 -52.45 23.30 -14.44
C VAL A 450 -51.05 23.02 -14.95
N ASP A 451 -50.26 24.05 -15.14
CA ASP A 451 -48.84 23.95 -15.45
C ASP A 451 -48.02 24.07 -14.16
N THR A 452 -47.13 23.13 -13.92
CA THR A 452 -46.16 23.14 -12.82
C THR A 452 -44.73 23.26 -13.36
N LEU A 453 -43.99 24.23 -12.89
CA LEU A 453 -42.56 24.45 -13.21
C LEU A 453 -41.73 24.28 -11.94
N MET A 454 -40.73 23.39 -12.00
CA MET A 454 -39.91 23.02 -10.85
C MET A 454 -38.40 23.03 -11.22
N PRO A 455 -37.71 24.15 -11.10
CA PRO A 455 -36.26 24.15 -11.09
C PRO A 455 -35.76 23.50 -9.80
N PHE A 456 -34.78 22.60 -9.93
CA PHE A 456 -34.21 21.84 -8.81
C PHE A 456 -32.72 21.62 -8.91
N PHE A 457 -32.13 21.32 -7.77
CA PHE A 457 -30.79 20.77 -7.58
C PHE A 457 -30.94 19.40 -6.93
N GLU A 458 -30.13 18.45 -7.36
CA GLU A 458 -30.07 17.11 -6.77
C GLU A 458 -28.68 16.68 -6.39
N TYR A 459 -28.61 15.81 -5.40
CA TYR A 459 -27.43 15.14 -4.93
C TYR A 459 -27.75 13.66 -4.68
N GLY A 460 -26.92 12.77 -5.19
CA GLY A 460 -27.01 11.33 -4.90
C GLY A 460 -25.69 10.74 -4.51
N ARG A 461 -25.75 9.77 -3.61
CA ARG A 461 -24.64 8.93 -3.21
C ARG A 461 -25.08 7.49 -3.06
N SER A 462 -24.24 6.54 -3.52
CA SER A 462 -24.45 5.12 -3.29
C SER A 462 -23.14 4.37 -3.21
N ASP A 463 -23.18 3.25 -2.51
CA ASP A 463 -22.19 2.19 -2.56
C ASP A 463 -22.71 1.11 -3.52
N TYR A 464 -21.83 0.44 -4.25
CA TYR A 464 -22.18 -0.67 -5.12
C TYR A 464 -21.24 -1.85 -4.92
N THR A 465 -21.75 -3.04 -5.18
CA THR A 465 -20.99 -4.29 -5.25
C THR A 465 -21.40 -5.03 -6.52
N SER A 466 -20.47 -5.28 -7.41
CA SER A 466 -20.66 -6.13 -8.58
C SER A 466 -20.24 -7.56 -8.31
N HIS A 467 -20.97 -8.51 -8.91
CA HIS A 467 -20.72 -9.94 -8.78
C HIS A 467 -20.70 -10.57 -10.17
N LEU A 468 -19.51 -11.01 -10.60
CA LEU A 468 -19.34 -11.71 -11.85
C LEU A 468 -19.66 -13.21 -11.74
N ASP A 469 -19.94 -13.85 -12.85
CA ASP A 469 -20.30 -15.29 -12.93
C ASP A 469 -19.12 -16.20 -12.55
N ASP A 470 -17.89 -15.73 -12.71
CA ASP A 470 -16.64 -16.42 -12.35
C ASP A 470 -16.27 -16.28 -10.87
N GLY A 471 -17.05 -15.52 -10.10
CA GLY A 471 -16.82 -15.23 -8.67
C GLY A 471 -16.02 -13.97 -8.40
N ALA A 472 -15.50 -13.29 -9.43
CA ALA A 472 -14.85 -11.99 -9.26
C ALA A 472 -15.84 -10.95 -8.72
N ARG A 473 -15.34 -10.04 -7.91
CA ARG A 473 -16.14 -9.05 -7.19
C ARG A 473 -15.48 -7.69 -7.24
N GLY A 474 -16.26 -6.65 -7.49
CA GLY A 474 -15.83 -5.27 -7.44
C GLY A 474 -16.73 -4.45 -6.51
N ASP A 475 -16.13 -3.67 -5.62
CA ASP A 475 -16.83 -2.76 -4.71
C ASP A 475 -16.42 -1.32 -5.01
N GLY A 476 -17.33 -0.40 -4.79
CA GLY A 476 -17.01 1.02 -4.93
C GLY A 476 -18.10 1.92 -4.41
N ASP A 477 -17.76 3.19 -4.30
CA ASP A 477 -18.69 4.26 -3.96
C ASP A 477 -18.80 5.28 -5.11
N GLN A 478 -19.94 5.92 -5.22
CA GLN A 478 -20.23 6.90 -6.25
C GLN A 478 -21.14 8.01 -5.74
N HIS A 479 -20.99 9.17 -6.30
CA HIS A 479 -21.85 10.30 -6.01
C HIS A 479 -22.04 11.16 -7.26
N TYR A 480 -23.13 11.88 -7.31
CA TYR A 480 -23.38 12.88 -8.35
C TYR A 480 -24.02 14.12 -7.77
N THR A 481 -23.89 15.20 -8.49
CA THR A 481 -24.63 16.44 -8.29
C THR A 481 -25.22 16.86 -9.63
N GLY A 482 -26.45 17.28 -9.60
CA GLY A 482 -27.17 17.70 -10.80
C GLY A 482 -28.09 18.87 -10.55
N GLY A 483 -28.61 19.42 -11.62
CA GLY A 483 -29.66 20.41 -11.59
C GLY A 483 -30.49 20.34 -12.84
N GLY A 484 -31.76 20.55 -12.69
CA GLY A 484 -32.72 20.42 -13.79
C GLY A 484 -33.95 21.31 -13.62
N ILE A 485 -34.82 21.23 -14.59
CA ILE A 485 -36.13 21.86 -14.57
C ILE A 485 -37.12 20.80 -14.95
N LEU A 486 -38.05 20.48 -14.04
CA LEU A 486 -39.20 19.64 -14.37
C LEU A 486 -40.35 20.55 -14.75
N TYR A 487 -40.99 20.25 -15.89
CA TYR A 487 -42.22 20.86 -16.33
C TYR A 487 -43.29 19.78 -16.43
N ARG A 488 -44.44 20.00 -15.77
CA ARG A 488 -45.57 19.11 -15.84
C ARG A 488 -46.87 19.89 -16.13
N ARG A 489 -47.66 19.37 -17.03
CA ARG A 489 -49.01 19.84 -17.31
C ARG A 489 -50.01 18.78 -16.92
N ASP A 490 -50.89 19.11 -15.98
CA ASP A 490 -52.02 18.28 -15.58
C ASP A 490 -53.29 18.87 -16.16
N ARG A 491 -54.06 18.09 -16.93
CA ARG A 491 -55.31 18.48 -17.53
C ARG A 491 -56.49 17.98 -16.69
N ASP A 492 -57.58 18.69 -16.74
CA ASP A 492 -58.84 18.35 -16.00
C ASP A 492 -59.44 17.02 -16.46
N ASP A 493 -59.10 16.53 -17.67
CA ASP A 493 -59.51 15.22 -18.18
C ASP A 493 -58.69 14.04 -17.67
N GLY A 494 -57.73 14.30 -16.78
CA GLY A 494 -56.86 13.28 -16.15
C GLY A 494 -55.59 12.96 -16.91
N LEU A 495 -55.36 13.54 -18.11
CA LEU A 495 -54.12 13.40 -18.83
C LEU A 495 -53.05 14.33 -18.25
N HIS A 496 -51.82 13.84 -18.14
CA HIS A 496 -50.68 14.69 -17.81
C HIS A 496 -49.53 14.50 -18.79
N TYR A 497 -48.74 15.56 -18.97
CA TYR A 497 -47.52 15.58 -19.76
C TYR A 497 -46.37 16.07 -18.89
N GLU A 498 -45.26 15.37 -18.93
CA GLU A 498 -44.07 15.69 -18.13
C GLU A 498 -42.83 15.74 -19.00
N ALA A 499 -41.91 16.68 -18.70
CA ALA A 499 -40.62 16.83 -19.32
C ALA A 499 -39.62 17.27 -18.24
N MET A 500 -38.48 16.61 -18.18
CA MET A 500 -37.38 16.93 -17.28
C MET A 500 -36.08 17.02 -18.04
#